data_38c58daf60f6cb750020a80747ab8fc5
#
_entry.id   38c58daf60f6cb750020a80747ab8fc5
#
_cell.length_a   1.000
_cell.length_b   1.000
_cell.length_c   1.000
_cell.angle_alpha   90.00
_cell.angle_beta   90.00
_cell.angle_gamma   90.00
#
_symmetry.space_group_name_H-M   'P 1'
#
loop_
_entity.id
_entity.type
_entity.pdbx_description
1 polymer ?
#
loop_
_entity_poly.entity_id
_entity_poly.type
_entity_poly.pdbx_seq_one_letter_code
_entity_poly.pdbx_strand_id
1 'polypeptide(L)'
;MKAITVSMVAAASIIFASASMAADMPAAGKTKCGGCHAVDKVLMGPSFNDIAAKYKGDKDAVSKMAANIAKGGAFGWKAKMPMPPKGMKANEDEIKSMSEWIAGLAK
;
A
#
# COMPACT_ATOMS: atom_id res chain seq x y z
N MET A 1 11.10 54.89 31.00
CA MET A 1 11.71 53.76 30.22
C MET A 1 10.82 52.56 30.38
N LYS A 2 10.16 52.19 29.30
CA LYS A 2 9.27 51.03 29.30
C LYS A 2 10.04 49.86 28.74
N ALA A 3 10.27 48.83 29.56
CA ALA A 3 10.86 47.58 29.08
C ALA A 3 9.86 46.85 28.20
N ILE A 4 10.22 46.68 26.97
CA ILE A 4 9.45 45.85 26.03
C ILE A 4 9.90 44.40 26.25
N THR A 5 9.08 43.63 26.95
CA THR A 5 9.25 42.20 27.04
C THR A 5 8.78 41.58 25.72
N VAL A 6 9.72 41.22 24.88
CA VAL A 6 9.44 40.42 23.68
C VAL A 6 9.21 39.00 24.17
N SER A 7 7.95 38.60 24.21
CA SER A 7 7.59 37.19 24.40
C SER A 7 7.94 36.44 23.14
N MET A 8 9.03 35.72 23.19
CA MET A 8 9.29 34.70 22.16
C MET A 8 8.30 33.57 22.35
N VAL A 9 7.30 33.52 21.47
CA VAL A 9 6.48 32.36 21.32
C VAL A 9 7.36 31.35 20.57
N ALA A 10 7.92 30.42 21.31
CA ALA A 10 8.54 29.27 20.69
C ALA A 10 7.42 28.41 20.06
N ALA A 11 7.28 28.51 18.76
CA ALA A 11 6.45 27.60 18.01
C ALA A 11 7.10 26.22 18.12
N ALA A 12 6.56 25.39 19.01
CA ALA A 12 6.93 23.98 19.03
C ALA A 12 6.41 23.35 17.74
N SER A 13 7.29 23.18 16.78
CA SER A 13 7.01 22.37 15.62
C SER A 13 6.88 20.94 16.09
N ILE A 14 5.66 20.49 16.28
CA ILE A 14 5.39 19.08 16.52
C ILE A 14 5.67 18.37 15.20
N ILE A 15 6.87 17.88 15.04
CA ILE A 15 7.19 16.95 13.97
C ILE A 15 6.52 15.65 14.38
N PHE A 16 5.37 15.40 13.81
CA PHE A 16 4.85 14.04 13.78
C PHE A 16 5.81 13.23 12.95
N ALA A 17 6.81 12.64 13.58
CA ALA A 17 7.43 11.48 13.00
C ALA A 17 6.31 10.46 12.92
N SER A 18 5.67 10.36 11.75
CA SER A 18 4.84 9.23 11.47
C SER A 18 5.76 8.01 11.53
N ALA A 19 5.83 7.39 12.70
CA ALA A 19 6.28 6.03 12.77
C ALA A 19 5.43 5.31 11.73
N SER A 20 6.08 4.84 10.67
CA SER A 20 5.41 4.04 9.66
C SER A 20 5.06 2.69 10.29
N MET A 21 4.07 2.72 11.18
CA MET A 21 3.35 1.50 11.49
C MET A 21 2.59 1.20 10.23
N ALA A 22 3.01 0.12 9.53
CA ALA A 22 2.23 -0.41 8.43
C ALA A 22 0.78 -0.47 8.90
N ALA A 23 -0.11 0.26 8.27
CA ALA A 23 -1.53 0.14 8.54
C ALA A 23 -1.92 -1.32 8.42
N ASP A 24 -2.87 -1.77 9.22
CA ASP A 24 -3.37 -3.14 9.11
C ASP A 24 -3.91 -3.40 7.72
N MET A 25 -3.69 -4.61 7.23
CA MET A 25 -4.21 -5.03 5.94
C MET A 25 -5.74 -4.84 5.92
N PRO A 26 -6.29 -4.20 4.88
CA PRO A 26 -7.73 -4.15 4.71
C PRO A 26 -8.36 -5.54 4.74
N ALA A 27 -9.58 -5.65 5.26
CA ALA A 27 -10.27 -6.94 5.38
C ALA A 27 -10.36 -7.71 4.06
N ALA A 28 -10.53 -7.00 2.95
CA ALA A 28 -10.54 -7.58 1.60
C ALA A 28 -9.24 -8.30 1.26
N GLY A 29 -8.12 -7.85 1.80
CA GLY A 29 -6.82 -8.50 1.61
C GLY A 29 -6.81 -9.92 2.15
N LYS A 30 -7.44 -10.15 3.29
CA LYS A 30 -7.54 -11.48 3.89
C LYS A 30 -8.53 -12.38 3.17
N THR A 31 -9.68 -11.84 2.79
CA THR A 31 -10.80 -12.62 2.24
C THR A 31 -10.74 -12.81 0.73
N LYS A 32 -10.15 -11.85 0.01
CA LYS A 32 -10.19 -11.81 -1.45
C LYS A 32 -8.80 -11.89 -2.12
N CYS A 33 -7.76 -11.70 -1.37
CA CYS A 33 -6.36 -11.73 -1.85
C CYS A 33 -5.52 -12.78 -1.13
N GLY A 34 -5.83 -13.10 0.11
CA GLY A 34 -5.03 -13.94 0.99
C GLY A 34 -4.90 -15.41 0.59
N GLY A 35 -5.73 -15.90 -0.34
CA GLY A 35 -5.59 -17.25 -0.89
C GLY A 35 -4.44 -17.40 -1.88
N CYS A 36 -4.02 -16.29 -2.51
CA CYS A 36 -2.99 -16.27 -3.54
C CYS A 36 -1.77 -15.42 -3.16
N HIS A 37 -1.93 -14.50 -2.24
CA HIS A 37 -0.87 -13.60 -1.79
C HIS A 37 -0.71 -13.63 -0.28
N ALA A 38 0.52 -13.61 0.19
CA ALA A 38 0.86 -13.36 1.59
C ALA A 38 1.70 -12.09 1.68
N VAL A 39 1.89 -11.58 2.90
CA VAL A 39 2.66 -10.34 3.09
C VAL A 39 4.12 -10.55 2.69
N ASP A 40 4.73 -11.63 3.13
CA ASP A 40 6.18 -11.89 3.02
C ASP A 40 6.52 -13.24 2.38
N LYS A 41 5.56 -13.94 1.81
CA LYS A 41 5.76 -15.24 1.16
C LYS A 41 5.18 -15.27 -0.23
N VAL A 42 5.87 -15.94 -1.14
CA VAL A 42 5.33 -16.26 -2.46
C VAL A 42 4.41 -17.48 -2.29
N LEU A 43 3.17 -17.32 -2.67
CA LEU A 43 2.18 -18.40 -2.73
C LEU A 43 1.84 -18.69 -4.20
N MET A 44 0.59 -18.59 -4.58
CA MET A 44 0.19 -18.69 -6.00
C MET A 44 0.59 -17.44 -6.79
N GLY A 45 0.69 -16.31 -6.13
CA GLY A 45 1.21 -15.05 -6.66
C GLY A 45 2.35 -14.50 -5.81
N PRO A 46 2.95 -13.38 -6.22
CA PRO A 46 4.02 -12.73 -5.48
C PRO A 46 3.55 -12.26 -4.11
N SER A 47 4.49 -12.10 -3.16
CA SER A 47 4.19 -11.50 -1.87
C SER A 47 3.79 -10.03 -2.03
N PHE A 48 3.02 -9.50 -1.10
CA PHE A 48 2.70 -8.07 -1.11
C PHE A 48 3.94 -7.19 -0.98
N ASN A 49 4.94 -7.64 -0.22
CA ASN A 49 6.21 -6.93 -0.11
C ASN A 49 6.97 -6.87 -1.44
N ASP A 50 6.97 -7.94 -2.22
CA ASP A 50 7.59 -7.96 -3.54
C ASP A 50 6.87 -7.03 -4.52
N ILE A 51 5.55 -7.02 -4.47
CA ILE A 51 4.75 -6.10 -5.29
C ILE A 51 5.07 -4.65 -4.90
N ALA A 52 5.10 -4.34 -3.62
CA ALA A 52 5.45 -3.00 -3.13
C ALA A 52 6.85 -2.58 -3.59
N ALA A 53 7.82 -3.47 -3.52
CA ALA A 53 9.18 -3.20 -3.96
C ALA A 53 9.27 -2.88 -5.46
N LYS A 54 8.47 -3.57 -6.28
CA LYS A 54 8.40 -3.31 -7.73
C LYS A 54 7.92 -1.91 -8.06
N TYR A 55 6.98 -1.38 -7.28
CA TYR A 55 6.40 -0.06 -7.49
C TYR A 55 7.02 1.03 -6.63
N LYS A 56 8.08 0.72 -5.87
CA LYS A 56 8.74 1.70 -5.02
C LYS A 56 9.23 2.91 -5.84
N GLY A 57 8.87 4.10 -5.39
CA GLY A 57 9.23 5.35 -6.07
C GLY A 57 8.36 5.70 -7.28
N ASP A 58 7.41 4.85 -7.64
CA ASP A 58 6.44 5.15 -8.70
C ASP A 58 5.26 5.93 -8.12
N LYS A 59 5.10 7.18 -8.52
CA LYS A 59 4.00 8.04 -8.05
C LYS A 59 2.63 7.59 -8.55
N ASP A 60 2.58 6.74 -9.57
CA ASP A 60 1.34 6.17 -10.10
C ASP A 60 1.12 4.72 -9.64
N ALA A 61 1.86 4.29 -8.63
CA ALA A 61 1.82 2.91 -8.14
C ALA A 61 0.40 2.44 -7.82
N VAL A 62 -0.37 3.22 -7.07
CA VAL A 62 -1.75 2.86 -6.68
C VAL A 62 -2.64 2.69 -7.90
N SER A 63 -2.60 3.63 -8.84
CA SER A 63 -3.40 3.55 -10.07
C SER A 63 -3.04 2.34 -10.93
N LYS A 64 -1.75 2.07 -11.07
CA LYS A 64 -1.26 0.92 -11.84
C LYS A 64 -1.65 -0.41 -11.21
N MET A 65 -1.47 -0.53 -9.90
CA MET A 65 -1.87 -1.73 -9.16
C MET A 65 -3.38 -1.95 -9.24
N ALA A 66 -4.17 -0.91 -9.03
CA ALA A 66 -5.63 -1.01 -9.11
C ALA A 66 -6.10 -1.45 -10.49
N ALA A 67 -5.52 -0.90 -11.56
CA ALA A 67 -5.82 -1.30 -12.93
C ALA A 67 -5.46 -2.75 -13.20
N ASN A 68 -4.30 -3.19 -12.72
CA ASN A 68 -3.84 -4.56 -12.88
C ASN A 68 -4.73 -5.56 -12.12
N ILE A 69 -5.13 -5.24 -10.91
CA ILE A 69 -6.04 -6.09 -10.13
C ILE A 69 -7.39 -6.21 -10.83
N ALA A 70 -7.94 -5.10 -11.32
CA ALA A 70 -9.21 -5.09 -12.02
C ALA A 70 -9.17 -5.92 -13.31
N LYS A 71 -8.07 -5.83 -14.05
CA LYS A 71 -7.88 -6.53 -15.32
C LYS A 71 -7.54 -8.01 -15.14
N GLY A 72 -6.75 -8.35 -14.13
CA GLY A 72 -6.12 -9.65 -13.99
C GLY A 72 -4.99 -9.88 -14.97
N GLY A 73 -4.25 -10.96 -14.80
CA GLY A 73 -3.13 -11.34 -15.66
C GLY A 73 -1.88 -11.75 -14.89
N ALA A 74 -0.81 -12.05 -15.59
CA ALA A 74 0.46 -12.48 -15.00
C ALA A 74 1.44 -11.34 -14.76
N PHE A 75 1.39 -10.27 -15.51
CA PHE A 75 2.19 -9.04 -15.37
C PHE A 75 3.71 -9.26 -15.29
N GLY A 76 4.22 -10.33 -15.92
CA GLY A 76 5.64 -10.66 -15.87
C GLY A 76 6.10 -11.35 -14.58
N TRP A 77 5.24 -11.58 -13.63
CA TRP A 77 5.55 -12.36 -12.44
C TRP A 77 5.64 -13.85 -12.76
N LYS A 78 6.58 -14.54 -12.14
CA LYS A 78 6.68 -16.01 -12.22
C LYS A 78 5.68 -16.62 -11.24
N ALA A 79 4.41 -16.58 -11.60
CA ALA A 79 3.33 -17.12 -10.81
C ALA A 79 2.87 -18.46 -11.36
N LYS A 80 2.30 -19.29 -10.49
CA LYS A 80 1.78 -20.60 -10.89
C LYS A 80 0.57 -20.48 -11.83
N MET A 81 -0.16 -19.38 -11.75
CA MET A 81 -1.31 -19.11 -12.59
C MET A 81 -1.51 -17.59 -12.70
N PRO A 82 -2.11 -17.10 -13.78
CA PRO A 82 -2.49 -15.70 -13.90
C PRO A 82 -3.49 -15.30 -12.82
N MET A 83 -3.39 -14.08 -12.34
CA MET A 83 -4.39 -13.53 -11.41
C MET A 83 -5.73 -13.39 -12.12
N PRO A 84 -6.84 -13.89 -11.55
CA PRO A 84 -8.16 -13.66 -12.12
C PRO A 84 -8.53 -12.17 -12.00
N PRO A 85 -9.35 -11.64 -12.93
CA PRO A 85 -9.83 -10.27 -12.84
C PRO A 85 -10.51 -10.01 -11.50
N LYS A 86 -10.17 -8.89 -10.86
CA LYS A 86 -10.67 -8.50 -9.52
C LYS A 86 -10.34 -9.50 -8.40
N GLY A 87 -9.40 -10.42 -8.62
CA GLY A 87 -9.07 -11.45 -7.65
C GLY A 87 -10.29 -12.31 -7.32
N MET A 88 -10.66 -12.38 -6.04
CA MET A 88 -11.86 -13.10 -5.56
C MET A 88 -13.06 -12.16 -5.46
N LYS A 89 -13.41 -11.48 -6.55
CA LYS A 89 -14.54 -10.56 -6.66
C LYS A 89 -14.44 -9.31 -5.75
N ALA A 90 -13.26 -8.71 -5.67
CA ALA A 90 -13.09 -7.44 -4.98
C ALA A 90 -13.81 -6.31 -5.75
N ASN A 91 -14.48 -5.42 -5.02
CA ASN A 91 -15.07 -4.22 -5.62
C ASN A 91 -14.01 -3.12 -5.80
N GLU A 92 -14.38 -2.02 -6.45
CA GLU A 92 -13.46 -0.92 -6.73
C GLU A 92 -12.85 -0.31 -5.47
N ASP A 93 -13.63 -0.11 -4.42
CA ASP A 93 -13.15 0.44 -3.16
C ASP A 93 -12.17 -0.50 -2.46
N GLU A 94 -12.44 -1.79 -2.49
CA GLU A 94 -11.56 -2.81 -1.95
C GLU A 94 -10.24 -2.89 -2.73
N ILE A 95 -10.30 -2.82 -4.05
CA ILE A 95 -9.12 -2.80 -4.92
C ILE A 95 -8.28 -1.55 -4.64
N LYS A 96 -8.90 -0.38 -4.52
CA LYS A 96 -8.23 0.86 -4.19
C LYS A 96 -7.56 0.79 -2.82
N SER A 97 -8.29 0.35 -1.80
CA SER A 97 -7.76 0.21 -0.44
C SER A 97 -6.58 -0.74 -0.37
N MET A 98 -6.65 -1.87 -1.07
CA MET A 98 -5.54 -2.82 -1.16
C MET A 98 -4.33 -2.25 -1.89
N SER A 99 -4.55 -1.54 -2.99
CA SER A 99 -3.47 -0.91 -3.75
C SER A 99 -2.75 0.16 -2.92
N GLU A 100 -3.48 0.96 -2.17
CA GLU A 100 -2.91 1.96 -1.25
C GLU A 100 -2.12 1.29 -0.13
N TRP A 101 -2.67 0.24 0.46
CA TRP A 101 -1.99 -0.50 1.53
C TRP A 101 -0.69 -1.14 1.03
N ILE A 102 -0.71 -1.80 -0.12
CA ILE A 102 0.47 -2.42 -0.73
C ILE A 102 1.53 -1.35 -1.02
N ALA A 103 1.14 -0.23 -1.62
CA ALA A 103 2.07 0.86 -1.91
C ALA A 103 2.74 1.38 -0.62
N GLY A 104 2.02 1.39 0.49
CA GLY A 104 2.53 1.78 1.80
C GLY A 104 3.54 0.81 2.41
N LEU A 105 3.64 -0.42 1.90
CA LEU A 105 4.64 -1.40 2.35
C LEU A 105 6.03 -1.15 1.78
N ALA A 106 6.16 -0.33 0.75
CA ALA A 106 7.46 -0.03 0.14
C ALA A 106 8.37 0.68 1.14
N LYS A 107 9.57 0.14 1.29
CA LYS A 107 10.60 0.67 2.20
C LYS A 107 11.69 1.39 1.44
#